data_3573be29173e2cf170d18a7de50d39c2
#
_entry.id   3573be29173e2cf170d18a7de50d39c2
#
_cell.length_a   1.000
_cell.length_b   1.000
_cell.length_c   1.000
_cell.angle_alpha   90.00
_cell.angle_beta   90.00
_cell.angle_gamma   90.00
#
_symmetry.space_group_name_H-M   'P 1'
#
loop_
_entity.id
_entity.type
_entity.pdbx_description
1 polymer ?
#
loop_
_entity_poly.entity_id
_entity_poly.type
_entity_poly.pdbx_seq_one_letter_code
_entity_poly.pdbx_strand_id
1 'polypeptide(L)'
;MRDSVMAEILREHGFHGVDLSLVSKVKYPEKYGVTWTMEARAVIGYQYKYLRKLPQVERILAYVEKVGSISSWEAMNILGILSPTKRMSEIRRMPGVKVTQKWESDGNSKWVRYWIEREEE
;
A
#
# COMPACT_ATOMS: atom_id res chain seq x y z
N MET A 1 -10.63 -13.96 16.10
CA MET A 1 -10.46 -14.21 14.66
C MET A 1 -9.04 -14.68 14.38
N ARG A 2 -8.89 -15.61 13.49
CA ARG A 2 -7.58 -16.15 13.14
C ARG A 2 -6.83 -15.18 12.23
N ASP A 3 -5.53 -15.06 12.45
CA ASP A 3 -4.69 -14.14 11.66
C ASP A 3 -4.76 -14.44 10.16
N SER A 4 -4.83 -15.74 9.79
CA SER A 4 -4.94 -16.11 8.38
C SER A 4 -6.24 -15.64 7.73
N VAL A 5 -7.35 -15.73 8.46
CA VAL A 5 -8.65 -15.24 7.98
C VAL A 5 -8.63 -13.72 7.86
N MET A 6 -8.07 -13.05 8.85
CA MET A 6 -7.92 -11.59 8.83
C MET A 6 -7.07 -11.15 7.65
N ALA A 7 -5.94 -11.81 7.43
CA ALA A 7 -5.05 -11.48 6.31
C ALA A 7 -5.77 -11.62 4.97
N GLU A 8 -6.60 -12.66 4.82
CA GLU A 8 -7.36 -12.89 3.59
C GLU A 8 -8.39 -11.77 3.38
N ILE A 9 -9.14 -11.40 4.42
CA ILE A 9 -10.11 -10.31 4.37
C ILE A 9 -9.41 -9.00 3.97
N LEU A 10 -8.27 -8.70 4.57
CA LEU A 10 -7.53 -7.48 4.28
C LEU A 10 -7.02 -7.45 2.85
N ARG A 11 -6.58 -8.58 2.31
CA ARG A 11 -6.17 -8.67 0.91
C ARG A 11 -7.32 -8.39 -0.04
N GLU A 12 -8.52 -8.89 0.27
CA GLU A 12 -9.72 -8.64 -0.53
C GLU A 12 -10.06 -7.14 -0.58
N HIS A 13 -9.67 -6.39 0.45
CA HIS A 13 -9.85 -4.95 0.51
C HIS A 13 -8.63 -4.16 0.03
N GLY A 14 -7.65 -4.85 -0.57
CA GLY A 14 -6.47 -4.18 -1.14
C GLY A 14 -5.32 -3.90 -0.17
N PHE A 15 -5.33 -4.50 1.02
CA PHE A 15 -4.30 -4.29 2.04
C PHE A 15 -3.32 -5.46 2.06
N HIS A 16 -2.31 -5.39 1.21
CA HIS A 16 -1.36 -6.49 1.00
C HIS A 16 -0.12 -6.46 1.91
N GLY A 17 0.17 -5.34 2.51
CA GLY A 17 1.40 -5.16 3.29
C GLY A 17 1.21 -5.00 4.78
N VAL A 18 0.05 -5.39 5.32
CA VAL A 18 -0.25 -5.22 6.74
C VAL A 18 0.44 -6.28 7.59
N ASP A 19 1.21 -5.84 8.57
CA ASP A 19 1.76 -6.72 9.60
C ASP A 19 0.79 -6.77 10.77
N LEU A 20 0.05 -7.87 10.89
CA LEU A 20 -1.00 -8.02 11.90
C LEU A 20 -0.47 -7.95 13.33
N SER A 21 0.82 -8.21 13.55
CA SER A 21 1.42 -8.10 14.87
C SER A 21 1.41 -6.67 15.41
N LEU A 22 1.26 -5.68 14.51
CA LEU A 22 1.24 -4.26 14.89
C LEU A 22 -0.15 -3.74 15.24
N VAL A 23 -1.20 -4.53 15.03
CA VAL A 23 -2.58 -4.09 15.30
C VAL A 23 -2.76 -3.62 16.74
N SER A 24 -2.15 -4.33 17.68
CA SER A 24 -2.23 -3.96 19.11
C SER A 24 -1.51 -2.66 19.44
N LYS A 25 -0.64 -2.18 18.57
CA LYS A 25 0.13 -0.94 18.80
C LYS A 25 -0.60 0.31 18.29
N VAL A 26 -1.60 0.12 17.44
CA VAL A 26 -2.41 1.21 16.90
C VAL A 26 -3.81 1.04 17.47
N LYS A 27 -4.17 1.92 18.40
CA LYS A 27 -5.45 1.82 19.07
C LYS A 27 -6.43 2.83 18.52
N TYR A 28 -7.63 2.35 18.19
CA TYR A 28 -8.77 3.18 17.89
C TYR A 28 -9.81 3.03 18.99
N PRO A 29 -10.40 4.12 19.44
CA PRO A 29 -11.48 4.04 20.43
C PRO A 29 -12.68 3.33 19.82
N GLU A 30 -13.10 2.21 20.40
CA GLU A 30 -14.26 1.43 19.94
C GLU A 30 -15.53 2.28 19.83
N LYS A 31 -15.63 3.28 20.69
CA LYS A 31 -16.78 4.21 20.71
C LYS A 31 -16.99 4.97 19.39
N TYR A 32 -16.00 4.99 18.51
CA TYR A 32 -16.12 5.67 17.22
C TYR A 32 -16.53 4.71 16.10
N GLY A 33 -16.85 3.46 16.41
CA GLY A 33 -17.29 2.50 15.41
C GLY A 33 -16.24 2.15 14.37
N VAL A 34 -14.99 2.04 14.81
CA VAL A 34 -13.87 1.73 13.91
C VAL A 34 -14.00 0.32 13.36
N THR A 35 -13.88 0.20 12.03
CA THR A 35 -13.92 -1.08 11.33
C THR A 35 -12.53 -1.68 11.17
N TRP A 36 -12.47 -2.97 10.86
CA TRP A 36 -11.21 -3.65 10.55
C TRP A 36 -10.42 -2.96 9.42
N THR A 37 -11.14 -2.44 8.42
CA THR A 37 -10.49 -1.71 7.32
C THR A 37 -9.81 -0.44 7.81
N MET A 38 -10.43 0.27 8.73
CA MET A 38 -9.84 1.48 9.30
C MET A 38 -8.62 1.16 10.15
N GLU A 39 -8.68 0.08 10.93
CA GLU A 39 -7.54 -0.39 11.70
C GLU A 39 -6.39 -0.79 10.79
N ALA A 40 -6.69 -1.51 9.71
CA ALA A 40 -5.68 -1.90 8.73
C ALA A 40 -5.00 -0.67 8.11
N ARG A 41 -5.77 0.36 7.75
CA ARG A 41 -5.23 1.62 7.22
C ARG A 41 -4.29 2.28 8.21
N ALA A 42 -4.66 2.30 9.48
CA ALA A 42 -3.82 2.89 10.53
C ALA A 42 -2.53 2.11 10.72
N VAL A 43 -2.62 0.78 10.74
CA VAL A 43 -1.47 -0.09 10.92
C VAL A 43 -0.48 0.06 9.76
N ILE A 44 -0.98 0.02 8.54
CA ILE A 44 -0.11 0.12 7.36
C ILE A 44 0.51 1.52 7.27
N GLY A 45 -0.23 2.55 7.61
CA GLY A 45 0.30 3.92 7.68
C GLY A 45 1.39 4.05 8.73
N TYR A 46 1.20 3.48 9.90
CA TYR A 46 2.21 3.45 10.95
C TYR A 46 3.45 2.67 10.52
N GLN A 47 3.24 1.51 9.92
CA GLN A 47 4.29 0.58 9.53
C GLN A 47 5.27 1.18 8.52
N TYR A 48 4.76 1.98 7.58
CA TYR A 48 5.56 2.50 6.47
C TYR A 48 5.78 4.01 6.50
N LYS A 49 5.40 4.69 7.57
CA LYS A 49 5.55 6.16 7.62
C LYS A 49 7.00 6.63 7.49
N TYR A 50 7.96 5.80 7.89
CA TYR A 50 9.37 6.15 7.77
C TYR A 50 9.81 6.36 6.31
N LEU A 51 9.09 5.76 5.35
CA LEU A 51 9.39 5.93 3.93
C LEU A 51 9.10 7.35 3.44
N ARG A 52 8.28 8.12 4.17
CA ARG A 52 7.98 9.51 3.79
C ARG A 52 9.18 10.43 3.82
N LYS A 53 10.28 10.00 4.42
CA LYS A 53 11.55 10.74 4.43
C LYS A 53 12.28 10.70 3.09
N LEU A 54 11.92 9.74 2.23
CA LEU A 54 12.53 9.56 0.92
C LEU A 54 11.88 10.44 -0.14
N PRO A 55 12.59 10.78 -1.23
CA PRO A 55 11.93 11.36 -2.41
C PRO A 55 10.80 10.48 -2.91
N GLN A 56 9.80 11.07 -3.57
CA GLN A 56 8.57 10.36 -3.90
C GLN A 56 8.75 9.09 -4.71
N VAL A 57 9.60 9.10 -5.73
CA VAL A 57 9.87 7.90 -6.54
C VAL A 57 10.51 6.81 -5.66
N GLU A 58 11.45 7.19 -4.82
CA GLU A 58 12.11 6.24 -3.93
C GLU A 58 11.16 5.65 -2.89
N ARG A 59 10.17 6.43 -2.44
CA ARG A 59 9.12 5.91 -1.53
C ARG A 59 8.39 4.74 -2.18
N ILE A 60 8.00 4.90 -3.44
CA ILE A 60 7.28 3.88 -4.18
C ILE A 60 8.15 2.64 -4.38
N LEU A 61 9.39 2.81 -4.83
CA LEU A 61 10.29 1.69 -5.08
C LEU A 61 10.59 0.91 -3.80
N ALA A 62 10.83 1.61 -2.69
CA ALA A 62 11.08 0.97 -1.41
C ALA A 62 9.85 0.22 -0.89
N TYR A 63 8.67 0.79 -1.05
CA TYR A 63 7.43 0.16 -0.64
C TYR A 63 7.16 -1.12 -1.45
N VAL A 64 7.31 -1.05 -2.76
CA VAL A 64 7.10 -2.21 -3.65
C VAL A 64 8.11 -3.31 -3.37
N GLU A 65 9.34 -2.97 -3.02
CA GLU A 65 10.35 -3.96 -2.64
C GLU A 65 9.93 -4.77 -1.42
N LYS A 66 9.24 -4.14 -0.48
CA LYS A 66 8.78 -4.80 0.74
C LYS A 66 7.45 -5.53 0.58
N VAL A 67 6.54 -4.97 -0.18
CA VAL A 67 5.15 -5.44 -0.27
C VAL A 67 4.90 -6.23 -1.55
N GLY A 68 5.61 -5.94 -2.62
CA GLY A 68 5.46 -6.59 -3.92
C GLY A 68 4.66 -5.81 -4.94
N SER A 69 3.78 -4.92 -4.49
CA SER A 69 2.97 -4.08 -5.37
C SER A 69 2.53 -2.84 -4.61
N ILE A 70 1.94 -1.87 -5.33
CA ILE A 70 1.41 -0.67 -4.72
C ILE A 70 0.15 -0.23 -5.47
N SER A 71 -0.88 0.14 -4.72
CA SER A 71 -2.08 0.74 -5.30
C SER A 71 -1.95 2.27 -5.29
N SER A 72 -2.75 2.92 -6.14
CA SER A 72 -2.85 4.39 -6.12
C SER A 72 -3.29 4.88 -4.74
N TRP A 73 -4.20 4.14 -4.09
CA TRP A 73 -4.64 4.46 -2.73
C TRP A 73 -3.46 4.42 -1.75
N GLU A 74 -2.66 3.35 -1.78
CA GLU A 74 -1.49 3.19 -0.91
C GLU A 74 -0.46 4.32 -1.13
N ALA A 75 -0.20 4.66 -2.40
CA ALA A 75 0.72 5.73 -2.73
C ALA A 75 0.28 7.06 -2.12
N MET A 76 -1.01 7.38 -2.24
CA MET A 76 -1.55 8.63 -1.71
C MET A 76 -1.64 8.65 -0.19
N ASN A 77 -2.20 7.61 0.40
CA ASN A 77 -2.56 7.61 1.83
C ASN A 77 -1.45 7.11 2.75
N ILE A 78 -0.59 6.22 2.28
CA ILE A 78 0.51 5.71 3.08
C ILE A 78 1.78 6.53 2.83
N LEU A 79 2.11 6.76 1.58
CA LEU A 79 3.36 7.42 1.20
C LEU A 79 3.24 8.93 1.01
N GLY A 80 2.02 9.47 1.03
CA GLY A 80 1.79 10.91 0.91
C GLY A 80 2.10 11.45 -0.48
N ILE A 81 1.90 10.65 -1.52
CA ILE A 81 2.17 11.04 -2.90
C ILE A 81 0.92 11.64 -3.51
N LEU A 82 1.00 12.90 -3.93
CA LEU A 82 -0.15 13.64 -4.44
C LEU A 82 -0.58 13.19 -5.83
N SER A 83 0.36 12.74 -6.64
CA SER A 83 0.09 12.38 -8.03
C SER A 83 0.75 11.05 -8.38
N PRO A 84 0.14 9.92 -7.97
CA PRO A 84 0.73 8.59 -8.24
C PRO A 84 0.97 8.31 -9.70
N THR A 85 0.04 8.70 -10.59
CA THR A 85 0.17 8.50 -12.04
C THR A 85 1.41 9.18 -12.59
N LYS A 86 1.68 10.41 -12.14
CA LYS A 86 2.87 11.16 -12.54
C LYS A 86 4.16 10.46 -12.10
N ARG A 87 4.18 9.98 -10.86
CA ARG A 87 5.36 9.25 -10.36
C ARG A 87 5.56 7.93 -11.09
N MET A 88 4.47 7.23 -11.42
CA MET A 88 4.55 6.00 -12.21
C MET A 88 5.09 6.25 -13.61
N SER A 89 4.73 7.38 -14.24
CA SER A 89 5.29 7.76 -15.53
C SER A 89 6.80 7.95 -15.46
N GLU A 90 7.29 8.56 -14.40
CA GLU A 90 8.72 8.72 -14.17
C GLU A 90 9.42 7.37 -14.00
N ILE A 91 8.81 6.47 -13.23
CA ILE A 91 9.36 5.13 -12.98
C ILE A 91 9.43 4.32 -14.28
N ARG A 92 8.39 4.42 -15.14
CA ARG A 92 8.38 3.71 -16.43
C ARG A 92 9.51 4.13 -17.35
N ARG A 93 10.03 5.34 -17.21
CA ARG A 93 11.14 5.85 -18.01
C ARG A 93 12.51 5.42 -17.51
N MET A 94 12.56 4.80 -16.32
CA MET A 94 13.83 4.34 -15.76
C MET A 94 14.34 3.12 -16.54
N PRO A 95 15.64 3.07 -16.86
CA PRO A 95 16.21 1.90 -17.55
C PRO A 95 16.02 0.62 -16.75
N GLY A 96 15.65 -0.46 -17.45
CA GLY A 96 15.50 -1.79 -16.83
C GLY A 96 14.27 -1.93 -15.94
N VAL A 97 13.32 -1.01 -16.03
CA VAL A 97 12.11 -1.05 -15.20
C VAL A 97 10.89 -1.32 -16.06
N LYS A 98 10.05 -2.26 -15.63
CA LYS A 98 8.79 -2.56 -16.28
C LYS A 98 7.67 -2.37 -15.25
N VAL A 99 6.65 -1.59 -15.62
CA VAL A 99 5.48 -1.34 -14.78
C VAL A 99 4.25 -1.97 -15.45
N THR A 100 3.56 -2.82 -14.70
CA THR A 100 2.26 -3.36 -15.12
C THR A 100 1.20 -2.85 -14.17
N GLN A 101 -0.03 -2.71 -14.65
CA GLN A 101 -1.12 -2.20 -13.82
C GLN A 101 -2.41 -2.96 -14.07
N LYS A 102 -3.26 -2.97 -13.05
CA LYS A 102 -4.56 -3.61 -13.10
C LYS A 102 -5.53 -2.85 -12.20
N TRP A 103 -6.76 -2.70 -12.65
CA TRP A 103 -7.83 -2.15 -11.83
C TRP A 103 -8.28 -3.17 -10.81
N GLU A 104 -8.50 -2.69 -9.58
CA GLU A 104 -9.06 -3.47 -8.48
C GLU A 104 -10.26 -2.76 -7.91
N SER A 105 -11.16 -3.51 -7.28
CA SER A 105 -12.35 -2.96 -6.65
C SER A 105 -12.77 -3.83 -5.47
N ASP A 106 -13.31 -3.18 -4.43
CA ASP A 106 -13.95 -3.88 -3.31
C ASP A 106 -15.48 -3.85 -3.41
N GLY A 107 -16.01 -3.41 -4.57
CA GLY A 107 -17.44 -3.22 -4.76
C GLY A 107 -17.92 -1.81 -4.48
N ASN A 108 -17.20 -1.05 -3.67
CA ASN A 108 -17.54 0.34 -3.30
C ASN A 108 -16.59 1.35 -3.92
N SER A 109 -15.32 0.99 -4.02
CA SER A 109 -14.26 1.86 -4.53
C SER A 109 -13.43 1.12 -5.55
N LYS A 110 -12.82 1.89 -6.45
CA LYS A 110 -11.89 1.35 -7.44
C LYS A 110 -10.56 2.04 -7.30
N TRP A 111 -9.49 1.30 -7.58
CA TRP A 111 -8.13 1.83 -7.58
C TRP A 111 -7.29 1.04 -8.56
N VAL A 112 -6.15 1.61 -8.95
CA VAL A 112 -5.18 0.94 -9.82
C VAL A 112 -4.09 0.35 -8.94
N ARG A 113 -3.73 -0.90 -9.19
CA ARG A 113 -2.57 -1.53 -8.57
C ARG A 113 -1.45 -1.65 -9.59
N TYR A 114 -0.26 -1.34 -9.13
CA TYR A 114 0.95 -1.36 -9.96
C TYR A 114 1.93 -2.40 -9.45
N TRP A 115 2.54 -3.14 -10.38
CA TRP A 115 3.67 -4.02 -10.12
C TRP A 115 4.86 -3.46 -10.85
N ILE A 116 5.99 -3.39 -10.17
CA ILE A 116 7.22 -2.81 -10.71
C ILE A 116 8.28 -3.90 -10.71
N GLU A 117 8.72 -4.29 -11.90
CA GLU A 117 9.78 -5.27 -12.08
C GLU A 117 11.04 -4.53 -12.49
N ARG A 118 12.16 -4.92 -11.89
CA ARG A 118 13.47 -4.37 -12.22
C ARG A 118 14.35 -5.50 -12.75
N GLU A 119 15.00 -5.25 -13.87
CA GLU A 119 15.99 -6.19 -14.39
C GLU A 119 17.19 -6.21 -13.47
N GLU A 120 17.61 -7.41 -13.08
CA GLU A 120 18.82 -7.59 -12.30
C GLU A 120 19.99 -7.84 -13.27
N GLU A 121 21.08 -7.17 -12.99
CA GLU A 121 22.32 -7.39 -13.76
C GLU A 121 23.08 -8.60 -13.23
#